data_f370ead704efd41e759d09e225191610
#
_entry.id   f370ead704efd41e759d09e225191610
#
_cell.length_a   1.000
_cell.length_b   1.000
_cell.length_c   1.000
_cell.angle_alpha   90.00
_cell.angle_beta   90.00
_cell.angle_gamma   90.00
#
_symmetry.space_group_name_H-M   'P 1'
#
loop_
_entity.id
_entity.type
_entity.pdbx_description
1 polymer ?
#
loop_
_entity_poly.entity_id
_entity_poly.type
_entity_poly.pdbx_seq_one_letter_code
_entity_poly.pdbx_strand_id
1 'polypeptide(L)'
;MNITFVANQSFEFIDPDFETKGVGGSEYALILLTRTLAKRGHRISVFGRSKNEGAFNGVQYLNISRFDSEKSYEVLVLFRCAHLWFTLAKAKRKIFWDTDVVYDCSNWDNLVFPYVDKIICISPFQRQFLLNNFKHVKPRQLELLDHGVIREDYFDAPPEVIPKKAGNRLIYCSVPERGLAHLARLFPLIKEQVSDAELVITSDYSLWGRETGNQEYKEMLANTNGVSFLGKISRRRLVELQKSSKVMAYPCNYLEGFCIAALECIAAGAVPVTTNSYALTTTVADNGVLIDGNPGEVAYDAVFVNSIVTLLEDGEYWRDFALRGRQRALSNYTWESIAKRFEEIVIS
;
A
#
# COMPACT_ATOMS: atom_id res chain seq x y z
N MET A 1 11.57 -0.71 -24.01
CA MET A 1 10.65 0.42 -24.30
C MET A 1 11.13 1.66 -23.58
N ASN A 2 10.74 2.85 -24.07
CA ASN A 2 10.89 4.11 -23.33
C ASN A 2 9.57 4.42 -22.64
N ILE A 3 9.57 4.40 -21.32
CA ILE A 3 8.36 4.61 -20.52
C ILE A 3 8.52 5.89 -19.71
N THR A 4 7.61 6.83 -19.90
CA THR A 4 7.61 8.13 -19.23
C THR A 4 6.45 8.20 -18.24
N PHE A 5 6.76 8.45 -16.98
CA PHE A 5 5.78 8.71 -15.95
C PHE A 5 5.68 10.21 -15.66
N VAL A 6 4.45 10.71 -15.48
CA VAL A 6 4.18 12.07 -15.03
C VAL A 6 3.43 11.98 -13.70
N ALA A 7 4.06 12.49 -12.64
CA ALA A 7 3.55 12.48 -11.28
C ALA A 7 3.40 13.93 -10.77
N ASN A 8 2.34 14.63 -11.21
CA ASN A 8 2.10 16.02 -10.83
C ASN A 8 1.29 16.14 -9.54
N GLN A 9 1.82 15.55 -8.47
CA GLN A 9 1.20 15.64 -7.15
C GLN A 9 2.05 16.49 -6.20
N SER A 10 1.46 16.89 -5.08
CA SER A 10 2.00 17.89 -4.15
C SER A 10 3.14 17.41 -3.26
N PHE A 11 3.56 16.16 -3.35
CA PHE A 11 4.65 15.64 -2.53
C PHE A 11 5.99 15.71 -3.26
N GLU A 12 7.02 16.06 -2.50
CA GLU A 12 8.39 15.99 -2.95
C GLU A 12 8.80 14.53 -3.01
N PHE A 13 9.00 14.06 -4.22
CA PHE A 13 9.32 12.70 -4.50
C PHE A 13 10.83 12.55 -4.67
N ILE A 14 11.48 11.75 -3.80
CA ILE A 14 12.92 11.54 -3.86
C ILE A 14 13.20 10.03 -3.68
N ASP A 15 13.63 9.38 -4.76
CA ASP A 15 14.03 7.98 -4.77
C ASP A 15 15.14 7.65 -3.73
N PRO A 16 16.22 8.45 -3.57
CA PRO A 16 17.24 8.19 -2.57
C PRO A 16 16.75 8.17 -1.12
N ASP A 17 15.65 8.86 -0.82
CA ASP A 17 15.09 8.91 0.54
C ASP A 17 14.28 7.67 0.90
N PHE A 18 13.95 6.83 -0.07
CA PHE A 18 13.13 5.64 0.12
C PHE A 18 13.62 4.72 1.23
N GLU A 19 14.93 4.45 1.28
CA GLU A 19 15.54 3.52 2.24
C GLU A 19 15.66 4.12 3.64
N THR A 20 15.88 5.43 3.74
CA THR A 20 16.24 6.14 4.98
C THR A 20 15.06 6.85 5.63
N LYS A 21 14.12 7.31 4.82
CA LYS A 21 12.93 8.03 5.27
C LYS A 21 11.69 7.22 4.89
N GLY A 22 10.76 7.04 5.78
CA GLY A 22 9.47 6.43 5.45
C GLY A 22 8.78 7.24 4.33
N VAL A 23 8.17 6.54 3.37
CA VAL A 23 7.40 7.15 2.26
C VAL A 23 5.96 6.68 2.29
N GLY A 24 5.05 7.43 1.68
CA GLY A 24 3.66 7.03 1.52
C GLY A 24 3.49 5.87 0.53
N GLY A 25 2.33 5.22 0.56
CA GLY A 25 2.06 4.05 -0.30
C GLY A 25 2.12 4.37 -1.80
N SER A 26 1.73 5.57 -2.20
CA SER A 26 1.77 6.01 -3.61
C SER A 26 3.20 6.19 -4.10
N GLU A 27 4.05 6.85 -3.31
CA GLU A 27 5.48 7.01 -3.60
C GLU A 27 6.18 5.65 -3.65
N TYR A 28 5.88 4.79 -2.67
CA TYR A 28 6.36 3.41 -2.64
C TYR A 28 6.07 2.68 -3.95
N ALA A 29 4.82 2.72 -4.40
CA ALA A 29 4.40 2.04 -5.62
C ALA A 29 5.11 2.57 -6.87
N LEU A 30 5.21 3.89 -7.03
CA LEU A 30 5.86 4.49 -8.19
C LEU A 30 7.37 4.21 -8.21
N ILE A 31 8.06 4.38 -7.08
CA ILE A 31 9.51 4.11 -6.98
C ILE A 31 9.80 2.66 -7.37
N LEU A 32 9.07 1.72 -6.79
CA LEU A 32 9.40 0.31 -6.95
C LEU A 32 9.02 -0.23 -8.33
N LEU A 33 7.89 0.18 -8.89
CA LEU A 33 7.55 -0.19 -10.26
C LEU A 33 8.59 0.35 -11.24
N THR A 34 8.95 1.63 -11.13
CA THR A 34 9.90 2.28 -12.04
C THR A 34 11.31 1.69 -11.92
N ARG A 35 11.81 1.44 -10.71
CA ARG A 35 13.09 0.74 -10.47
C ARG A 35 13.09 -0.67 -11.08
N THR A 36 12.00 -1.41 -10.88
CA THR A 36 11.89 -2.78 -11.39
C THR A 36 11.83 -2.82 -12.90
N LEU A 37 11.07 -1.92 -13.53
CA LEU A 37 11.05 -1.78 -14.99
C LEU A 37 12.43 -1.39 -15.55
N ALA A 38 13.16 -0.50 -14.88
CA ALA A 38 14.52 -0.15 -15.28
C ALA A 38 15.48 -1.36 -15.20
N LYS A 39 15.43 -2.15 -14.11
CA LYS A 39 16.19 -3.42 -13.98
C LYS A 39 15.84 -4.43 -15.09
N ARG A 40 14.61 -4.40 -15.63
CA ARG A 40 14.14 -5.23 -16.73
C ARG A 40 14.55 -4.70 -18.12
N GLY A 41 15.36 -3.63 -18.18
CA GLY A 41 15.93 -3.09 -19.40
C GLY A 41 15.10 -2.01 -20.11
N HIS A 42 14.08 -1.46 -19.46
CA HIS A 42 13.36 -0.31 -19.99
C HIS A 42 14.09 1.01 -19.67
N ARG A 43 13.95 2.00 -20.55
CA ARG A 43 14.38 3.37 -20.28
C ARG A 43 13.26 4.10 -19.57
N ILE A 44 13.46 4.45 -18.31
CA ILE A 44 12.42 5.05 -17.47
C ILE A 44 12.74 6.50 -17.17
N SER A 45 11.78 7.38 -17.41
CA SER A 45 11.82 8.78 -16.98
C SER A 45 10.61 9.09 -16.12
N VAL A 46 10.83 9.78 -15.00
CA VAL A 46 9.75 10.23 -14.09
C VAL A 46 9.82 11.75 -13.99
N PHE A 47 8.77 12.42 -14.46
CA PHE A 47 8.57 13.85 -14.30
C PHE A 47 7.72 14.12 -13.07
N GLY A 48 8.24 14.89 -12.12
CA GLY A 48 7.57 15.21 -10.86
C GLY A 48 8.02 16.53 -10.27
N ARG A 49 7.53 16.86 -9.09
CA ARG A 49 7.93 18.07 -8.35
C ARG A 49 9.25 17.91 -7.60
N SER A 50 10.08 16.94 -7.98
CA SER A 50 11.36 16.69 -7.32
C SER A 50 12.25 17.93 -7.34
N LYS A 51 12.82 18.26 -6.19
CA LYS A 51 13.88 19.28 -6.07
C LYS A 51 15.22 18.79 -6.64
N ASN A 52 15.43 17.47 -6.60
CA ASN A 52 16.67 16.84 -7.02
C ASN A 52 16.44 16.05 -8.30
N GLU A 53 16.95 16.57 -9.41
CA GLU A 53 17.01 15.84 -10.67
C GLU A 53 18.22 14.89 -10.69
N GLY A 54 18.09 13.79 -11.40
CA GLY A 54 19.21 12.87 -11.57
C GLY A 54 18.78 11.46 -11.95
N ALA A 55 19.77 10.61 -12.13
CA ALA A 55 19.56 9.18 -12.37
C ALA A 55 19.80 8.40 -11.07
N PHE A 56 18.74 7.70 -10.60
CA PHE A 56 18.79 6.89 -9.39
C PHE A 56 18.22 5.50 -9.70
N ASN A 57 18.93 4.46 -9.34
CA ASN A 57 18.50 3.07 -9.55
C ASN A 57 18.01 2.75 -10.99
N GLY A 58 18.66 3.37 -12.00
CA GLY A 58 18.31 3.19 -13.40
C GLY A 58 17.12 4.03 -13.90
N VAL A 59 16.55 4.86 -13.04
CA VAL A 59 15.42 5.75 -13.36
C VAL A 59 15.90 7.20 -13.46
N GLN A 60 15.52 7.91 -14.52
CA GLN A 60 15.81 9.33 -14.70
C GLN A 60 14.68 10.16 -14.08
N TYR A 61 14.98 10.89 -13.00
CA TYR A 61 14.05 11.83 -12.36
C TYR A 61 14.27 13.25 -12.87
N LEU A 62 13.20 13.89 -13.28
CA LEU A 62 13.20 15.23 -13.90
C LEU A 62 12.13 16.10 -13.25
N ASN A 63 12.42 17.41 -13.15
CA ASN A 63 11.40 18.36 -12.72
C ASN A 63 10.26 18.43 -13.75
N ILE A 64 9.03 18.54 -13.26
CA ILE A 64 7.82 18.58 -14.10
C ILE A 64 7.84 19.74 -15.13
N SER A 65 8.53 20.84 -14.84
CA SER A 65 8.69 21.96 -15.76
C SER A 65 9.48 21.62 -17.03
N ARG A 66 10.22 20.50 -17.03
CA ARG A 66 10.95 20.01 -18.21
C ARG A 66 10.14 19.05 -19.08
N PHE A 67 8.87 18.80 -18.73
CA PHE A 67 8.01 17.98 -19.57
C PHE A 67 7.66 18.73 -20.85
N ASP A 68 7.90 18.10 -21.99
CA ASP A 68 7.62 18.65 -23.31
C ASP A 68 6.35 18.01 -23.88
N SER A 69 5.24 18.75 -23.88
CA SER A 69 3.94 18.28 -24.41
C SER A 69 3.90 18.10 -25.93
N GLU A 70 4.82 18.74 -26.66
CA GLU A 70 4.89 18.64 -28.11
C GLU A 70 5.67 17.38 -28.57
N LYS A 71 6.44 16.81 -27.67
CA LYS A 71 7.18 15.56 -27.93
C LYS A 71 6.22 14.38 -28.04
N SER A 72 6.55 13.41 -28.89
CA SER A 72 5.86 12.13 -28.95
C SER A 72 6.52 11.11 -28.03
N TYR A 73 5.74 10.49 -27.18
CA TYR A 73 6.17 9.47 -26.22
C TYR A 73 5.86 8.06 -26.73
N GLU A 74 6.69 7.08 -26.41
CA GLU A 74 6.39 5.66 -26.70
C GLU A 74 5.30 5.18 -25.75
N VAL A 75 5.53 5.28 -24.43
CA VAL A 75 4.55 5.02 -23.37
C VAL A 75 4.53 6.21 -22.42
N LEU A 76 3.35 6.75 -22.17
CA LEU A 76 3.12 7.84 -21.23
C LEU A 76 2.17 7.37 -20.13
N VAL A 77 2.64 7.35 -18.90
CA VAL A 77 1.86 6.99 -17.71
C VAL A 77 1.56 8.24 -16.90
N LEU A 78 0.29 8.58 -16.79
CA LEU A 78 -0.23 9.65 -15.94
C LEU A 78 -0.48 9.08 -14.54
N PHE A 79 0.47 9.25 -13.65
CA PHE A 79 0.39 8.75 -12.28
C PHE A 79 -0.26 9.78 -11.37
N ARG A 80 -1.49 9.50 -10.93
CA ARG A 80 -2.30 10.41 -10.10
C ARG A 80 -2.34 11.85 -10.66
N CYS A 81 -2.30 11.98 -11.97
CA CYS A 81 -2.15 13.25 -12.66
C CYS A 81 -3.33 13.51 -13.59
N ALA A 82 -4.19 14.46 -13.22
CA ALA A 82 -5.37 14.84 -13.97
C ALA A 82 -5.25 16.29 -14.47
N HIS A 83 -4.36 16.50 -15.42
CA HIS A 83 -4.15 17.83 -16.01
C HIS A 83 -4.07 17.74 -17.53
N LEU A 84 -4.88 18.54 -18.23
CA LEU A 84 -4.99 18.51 -19.70
C LEU A 84 -3.66 18.63 -20.44
N TRP A 85 -2.74 19.43 -19.95
CA TRP A 85 -1.41 19.60 -20.52
C TRP A 85 -0.67 18.28 -20.73
N PHE A 86 -0.74 17.38 -19.73
CA PHE A 86 -0.11 16.08 -19.82
C PHE A 86 -0.99 15.07 -20.55
N THR A 87 -2.31 15.17 -20.37
CA THR A 87 -3.27 14.26 -20.97
C THR A 87 -3.31 14.39 -22.50
N LEU A 88 -3.14 15.59 -23.03
CA LEU A 88 -3.16 15.86 -24.49
C LEU A 88 -1.81 15.59 -25.18
N ALA A 89 -0.71 15.40 -24.42
CA ALA A 89 0.59 15.07 -25.01
C ALA A 89 0.50 13.79 -25.89
N LYS A 90 1.22 13.78 -27.00
CA LYS A 90 1.19 12.66 -27.95
C LYS A 90 1.92 11.44 -27.39
N ALA A 91 1.29 10.27 -27.44
CA ALA A 91 1.92 9.00 -27.06
C ALA A 91 1.38 7.85 -27.91
N LYS A 92 2.20 6.83 -28.17
CA LYS A 92 1.74 5.59 -28.82
C LYS A 92 0.82 4.79 -27.90
N ARG A 93 1.11 4.81 -26.58
CA ARG A 93 0.29 4.22 -25.52
C ARG A 93 0.19 5.20 -24.37
N LYS A 94 -1.02 5.51 -23.93
CA LYS A 94 -1.28 6.40 -22.81
C LYS A 94 -2.05 5.66 -21.72
N ILE A 95 -1.52 5.68 -20.50
CA ILE A 95 -2.04 4.93 -19.36
C ILE A 95 -2.31 5.90 -18.21
N PHE A 96 -3.44 5.79 -17.57
CA PHE A 96 -3.71 6.45 -16.29
C PHE A 96 -3.55 5.43 -15.16
N TRP A 97 -2.82 5.82 -14.11
CA TRP A 97 -2.62 4.99 -12.93
C TRP A 97 -2.87 5.81 -11.66
N ASP A 98 -3.88 5.41 -10.91
CA ASP A 98 -4.20 5.99 -9.61
C ASP A 98 -4.06 4.96 -8.50
N THR A 99 -3.68 5.44 -7.31
CA THR A 99 -3.45 4.60 -6.12
C THR A 99 -4.42 4.92 -4.98
N ASP A 100 -5.38 5.80 -5.22
CA ASP A 100 -6.41 6.18 -4.26
C ASP A 100 -7.82 5.84 -4.77
N VAL A 101 -8.78 5.87 -3.86
CA VAL A 101 -10.20 5.87 -4.18
C VAL A 101 -10.75 7.23 -3.76
N VAL A 102 -10.96 8.12 -4.72
CA VAL A 102 -11.35 9.52 -4.48
C VAL A 102 -12.69 9.81 -5.13
N TYR A 103 -13.61 10.39 -4.36
CA TYR A 103 -14.96 10.71 -4.83
C TYR A 103 -15.04 12.05 -5.57
N ASP A 104 -14.19 13.02 -5.23
CA ASP A 104 -14.19 14.37 -5.86
C ASP A 104 -13.15 14.45 -6.98
N CYS A 105 -13.37 13.65 -8.02
CA CYS A 105 -12.53 13.61 -9.22
C CYS A 105 -13.33 13.93 -10.49
N SER A 106 -14.29 14.83 -10.42
CA SER A 106 -15.11 15.24 -11.58
C SER A 106 -14.27 15.64 -12.80
N ASN A 107 -13.09 16.21 -12.56
CA ASN A 107 -12.17 16.57 -13.63
C ASN A 107 -11.56 15.35 -14.35
N TRP A 108 -11.36 14.21 -13.68
CA TRP A 108 -10.78 13.04 -14.32
C TRP A 108 -11.70 12.43 -15.36
N ASP A 109 -13.00 12.46 -15.12
CA ASP A 109 -14.00 11.91 -16.03
C ASP A 109 -13.97 12.63 -17.40
N ASN A 110 -13.78 13.95 -17.40
CA ASN A 110 -13.77 14.74 -18.62
C ASN A 110 -12.37 14.97 -19.19
N LEU A 111 -11.36 15.10 -18.33
CA LEU A 111 -10.02 15.56 -18.71
C LEU A 111 -9.01 14.42 -18.90
N VAL A 112 -9.29 13.22 -18.43
CA VAL A 112 -8.35 12.10 -18.47
C VAL A 112 -8.93 10.89 -19.18
N PHE A 113 -10.04 10.34 -18.69
CA PHE A 113 -10.53 9.03 -19.14
C PHE A 113 -10.87 8.93 -20.63
N PRO A 114 -11.37 9.97 -21.31
CA PRO A 114 -11.59 9.93 -22.76
C PRO A 114 -10.31 9.84 -23.60
N TYR A 115 -9.16 10.21 -23.01
CA TYR A 115 -7.89 10.42 -23.73
C TYR A 115 -6.82 9.39 -23.41
N VAL A 116 -7.13 8.37 -22.60
CA VAL A 116 -6.20 7.30 -22.26
C VAL A 116 -6.63 5.96 -22.84
N ASP A 117 -5.67 5.14 -23.22
CA ASP A 117 -5.93 3.81 -23.77
C ASP A 117 -6.29 2.83 -22.65
N LYS A 118 -5.59 2.91 -21.52
CA LYS A 118 -5.76 2.03 -20.35
C LYS A 118 -5.81 2.82 -19.06
N ILE A 119 -6.55 2.27 -18.09
CA ILE A 119 -6.66 2.76 -16.73
C ILE A 119 -6.27 1.61 -15.79
N ILE A 120 -5.20 1.78 -15.06
CA ILE A 120 -4.74 0.80 -14.07
C ILE A 120 -5.56 0.97 -12.79
N CYS A 121 -6.22 -0.10 -12.39
CA CYS A 121 -6.93 -0.27 -11.13
C CYS A 121 -6.09 -1.14 -10.20
N ILE A 122 -5.87 -0.67 -8.98
CA ILE A 122 -5.05 -1.37 -7.97
C ILE A 122 -5.81 -2.48 -7.22
N SER A 123 -7.11 -2.61 -7.47
CA SER A 123 -7.94 -3.68 -6.90
C SER A 123 -9.25 -3.85 -7.67
N PRO A 124 -9.93 -5.00 -7.54
CA PRO A 124 -11.29 -5.19 -8.05
C PRO A 124 -12.28 -4.17 -7.50
N PHE A 125 -12.11 -3.75 -6.24
CA PHE A 125 -12.92 -2.71 -5.62
C PHE A 125 -12.77 -1.37 -6.35
N GLN A 126 -11.54 -0.90 -6.59
CA GLN A 126 -11.30 0.36 -7.32
C GLN A 126 -11.85 0.27 -8.76
N ARG A 127 -11.69 -0.88 -9.43
CA ARG A 127 -12.25 -1.10 -10.76
C ARG A 127 -13.76 -0.90 -10.78
N GLN A 128 -14.47 -1.49 -9.83
CA GLN A 128 -15.93 -1.35 -9.72
C GLN A 128 -16.33 0.07 -9.33
N PHE A 129 -15.56 0.70 -8.45
CA PHE A 129 -15.76 2.10 -8.07
C PHE A 129 -15.68 3.03 -9.29
N LEU A 130 -14.66 2.87 -10.15
CA LEU A 130 -14.52 3.68 -11.36
C LEU A 130 -15.69 3.49 -12.32
N LEU A 131 -16.14 2.25 -12.52
CA LEU A 131 -17.29 1.95 -13.39
C LEU A 131 -18.59 2.56 -12.89
N ASN A 132 -18.79 2.63 -11.57
CA ASN A 132 -20.02 3.13 -10.98
C ASN A 132 -20.09 4.65 -10.91
N ASN A 133 -18.96 5.33 -10.87
CA ASN A 133 -18.90 6.76 -10.55
C ASN A 133 -18.51 7.66 -11.73
N PHE A 134 -17.97 7.10 -12.83
CA PHE A 134 -17.46 7.89 -13.94
C PHE A 134 -18.07 7.49 -15.29
N LYS A 135 -18.62 8.46 -16.03
CA LYS A 135 -19.33 8.23 -17.31
C LYS A 135 -18.42 7.81 -18.45
N HIS A 136 -17.21 8.34 -18.49
CA HIS A 136 -16.29 8.17 -19.61
C HIS A 136 -15.35 6.98 -19.46
N VAL A 137 -15.41 6.29 -18.32
CA VAL A 137 -14.69 5.03 -18.09
C VAL A 137 -15.36 3.91 -18.89
N LYS A 138 -14.58 3.23 -19.70
CA LYS A 138 -15.05 2.07 -20.48
C LYS A 138 -14.47 0.78 -19.90
N PRO A 139 -15.26 -0.30 -19.74
CA PRO A 139 -14.77 -1.57 -19.18
C PRO A 139 -13.50 -2.10 -19.84
N ARG A 140 -13.35 -1.92 -21.16
CA ARG A 140 -12.17 -2.35 -21.96
C ARG A 140 -10.89 -1.58 -21.67
N GLN A 141 -10.98 -0.41 -20.99
CA GLN A 141 -9.80 0.38 -20.61
C GLN A 141 -9.23 -0.07 -19.26
N LEU A 142 -10.03 -0.79 -18.45
CA LEU A 142 -9.71 -1.09 -17.06
C LEU A 142 -8.87 -2.37 -16.95
N GLU A 143 -7.66 -2.21 -16.46
CA GLU A 143 -6.72 -3.29 -16.19
C GLU A 143 -6.41 -3.38 -14.70
N LEU A 144 -6.33 -4.60 -14.17
CA LEU A 144 -5.95 -4.82 -12.78
C LEU A 144 -4.44 -4.95 -12.65
N LEU A 145 -3.85 -4.10 -11.81
CA LEU A 145 -2.44 -4.17 -11.44
C LEU A 145 -2.29 -3.88 -9.95
N ASP A 146 -2.14 -4.93 -9.18
CA ASP A 146 -1.90 -4.85 -7.75
C ASP A 146 -0.57 -4.15 -7.42
N HIS A 147 -0.38 -3.82 -6.15
CA HIS A 147 0.93 -3.45 -5.63
C HIS A 147 1.76 -4.68 -5.29
N GLY A 148 3.07 -4.50 -5.18
CA GLY A 148 4.00 -5.55 -4.85
C GLY A 148 4.70 -5.35 -3.51
N VAL A 149 5.44 -6.38 -3.10
CA VAL A 149 6.42 -6.34 -2.01
C VAL A 149 7.83 -6.46 -2.57
N ILE A 150 8.81 -5.93 -1.86
CA ILE A 150 10.23 -6.15 -2.17
C ILE A 150 10.57 -7.56 -1.72
N ARG A 151 10.93 -8.41 -2.67
CA ARG A 151 11.22 -9.82 -2.38
C ARG A 151 12.33 -9.98 -1.35
N GLU A 152 13.39 -9.24 -1.47
CA GLU A 152 14.58 -9.29 -0.63
C GLU A 152 14.29 -8.89 0.83
N ASP A 153 13.25 -8.10 1.09
CA ASP A 153 12.85 -7.70 2.43
C ASP A 153 12.24 -8.85 3.24
N TYR A 154 11.49 -9.76 2.58
CA TYR A 154 10.65 -10.75 3.25
C TYR A 154 11.02 -12.21 2.97
N PHE A 155 11.81 -12.47 1.92
CA PHE A 155 12.12 -13.83 1.43
C PHE A 155 13.63 -14.04 1.32
N ASP A 156 14.36 -13.76 2.40
CA ASP A 156 15.75 -14.15 2.62
C ASP A 156 15.93 -15.67 2.82
N ALA A 157 14.82 -16.38 3.06
CA ALA A 157 14.70 -17.83 3.13
C ALA A 157 13.44 -18.28 2.37
N PRO A 158 13.30 -19.59 2.06
CA PRO A 158 12.07 -20.13 1.45
C PRO A 158 10.80 -19.71 2.19
N PRO A 159 9.64 -19.56 1.51
CA PRO A 159 8.42 -19.07 2.13
C PRO A 159 7.91 -19.93 3.29
N GLU A 160 8.29 -21.21 3.32
CA GLU A 160 7.97 -22.16 4.40
C GLU A 160 8.70 -21.83 5.71
N VAL A 161 9.79 -21.07 5.62
CA VAL A 161 10.55 -20.60 6.78
C VAL A 161 9.97 -19.26 7.24
N ILE A 162 9.08 -19.34 8.22
CA ILE A 162 8.49 -18.12 8.80
C ILE A 162 9.52 -17.40 9.67
N PRO A 163 9.71 -16.07 9.53
CA PRO A 163 10.60 -15.31 10.40
C PRO A 163 10.24 -15.49 11.88
N LYS A 164 11.28 -15.51 12.74
CA LYS A 164 11.11 -15.63 14.19
C LYS A 164 10.26 -14.49 14.74
N LYS A 165 9.21 -14.84 15.49
CA LYS A 165 8.33 -13.87 16.14
C LYS A 165 8.86 -13.47 17.53
N ALA A 166 8.62 -12.23 17.92
CA ALA A 166 8.99 -11.71 19.23
C ALA A 166 7.79 -11.87 20.18
N GLY A 167 7.61 -13.07 20.69
CA GLY A 167 6.47 -13.37 21.58
C GLY A 167 5.11 -13.11 20.93
N ASN A 168 4.19 -12.57 21.70
CA ASN A 168 2.83 -12.24 21.29
C ASN A 168 2.73 -10.77 20.79
N ARG A 169 3.61 -10.40 19.85
CA ARG A 169 3.66 -9.03 19.28
C ARG A 169 2.62 -8.83 18.19
N LEU A 170 1.86 -7.75 18.37
CA LEU A 170 0.98 -7.16 17.36
C LEU A 170 1.66 -5.94 16.72
N ILE A 171 1.30 -5.65 15.47
CA ILE A 171 1.72 -4.44 14.77
C ILE A 171 0.53 -3.69 14.20
N TYR A 172 0.56 -2.35 14.32
CA TYR A 172 -0.27 -1.42 13.58
C TYR A 172 0.65 -0.53 12.73
N CYS A 173 0.54 -0.60 11.41
CA CYS A 173 1.42 0.12 10.49
C CYS A 173 0.65 0.87 9.40
N SER A 174 -0.35 1.64 9.83
CA SER A 174 -1.15 2.52 8.98
C SER A 174 -1.30 3.90 9.65
N VAL A 175 -1.80 4.87 8.87
CA VAL A 175 -2.06 6.21 9.41
C VAL A 175 -3.13 6.13 10.51
N PRO A 176 -3.00 6.88 11.61
CA PRO A 176 -3.84 6.71 12.80
C PRO A 176 -5.35 6.79 12.54
N GLU A 177 -5.80 7.67 11.64
CA GLU A 177 -7.24 7.84 11.34
C GLU A 177 -7.91 6.60 10.72
N ARG A 178 -7.12 5.60 10.30
CA ARG A 178 -7.63 4.38 9.65
C ARG A 178 -7.98 3.25 10.62
N GLY A 179 -8.21 3.59 11.90
CA GLY A 179 -8.69 2.63 12.90
C GLY A 179 -7.88 2.56 14.19
N LEU A 180 -6.83 3.39 14.39
CA LEU A 180 -6.00 3.34 15.60
C LEU A 180 -6.81 3.64 16.87
N ALA A 181 -7.80 4.54 16.81
CA ALA A 181 -8.68 4.84 17.95
C ALA A 181 -9.47 3.59 18.40
N HIS A 182 -9.97 2.78 17.44
CA HIS A 182 -10.63 1.52 17.77
C HIS A 182 -9.66 0.53 18.40
N LEU A 183 -8.45 0.38 17.82
CA LEU A 183 -7.42 -0.50 18.37
C LEU A 183 -7.00 -0.10 19.78
N ALA A 184 -6.86 1.21 20.05
CA ALA A 184 -6.52 1.72 21.37
C ALA A 184 -7.55 1.31 22.45
N ARG A 185 -8.82 1.25 22.08
CA ARG A 185 -9.89 0.77 22.95
C ARG A 185 -9.92 -0.76 23.09
N LEU A 186 -9.56 -1.49 22.06
CA LEU A 186 -9.64 -2.96 22.02
C LEU A 186 -8.39 -3.64 22.58
N PHE A 187 -7.21 -3.00 22.49
CA PHE A 187 -5.96 -3.61 22.94
C PHE A 187 -5.94 -3.96 24.43
N PRO A 188 -6.47 -3.15 25.36
CA PRO A 188 -6.60 -3.55 26.77
C PRO A 188 -7.35 -4.86 26.96
N LEU A 189 -8.44 -5.10 26.19
CA LEU A 189 -9.23 -6.35 26.28
C LEU A 189 -8.46 -7.57 25.78
N ILE A 190 -7.58 -7.36 24.77
CA ILE A 190 -6.65 -8.41 24.32
C ILE A 190 -5.63 -8.70 25.42
N LYS A 191 -5.09 -7.65 26.04
CA LYS A 191 -4.07 -7.72 27.09
C LYS A 191 -4.56 -8.42 28.35
N GLU A 192 -5.83 -8.28 28.70
CA GLU A 192 -6.48 -9.00 29.80
C GLU A 192 -6.46 -10.51 29.60
N GLN A 193 -6.60 -10.98 28.34
CA GLN A 193 -6.60 -12.40 28.01
C GLN A 193 -5.19 -12.93 27.72
N VAL A 194 -4.33 -12.13 27.08
CA VAL A 194 -2.94 -12.48 26.74
C VAL A 194 -2.02 -11.47 27.40
N SER A 195 -1.62 -11.74 28.63
CA SER A 195 -0.92 -10.78 29.50
C SER A 195 0.45 -10.31 28.98
N ASP A 196 1.12 -11.10 28.13
CA ASP A 196 2.38 -10.77 27.46
C ASP A 196 2.22 -10.18 26.06
N ALA A 197 0.99 -9.89 25.61
CA ALA A 197 0.76 -9.22 24.33
C ALA A 197 1.43 -7.84 24.28
N GLU A 198 2.12 -7.55 23.18
CA GLU A 198 2.75 -6.26 22.89
C GLU A 198 2.12 -5.64 21.64
N LEU A 199 1.94 -4.33 21.61
CA LEU A 199 1.49 -3.58 20.43
C LEU A 199 2.55 -2.57 20.01
N VAL A 200 3.02 -2.71 18.77
CA VAL A 200 3.92 -1.74 18.16
C VAL A 200 3.17 -0.94 17.11
N ILE A 201 3.18 0.38 17.23
CA ILE A 201 2.53 1.32 16.31
C ILE A 201 3.61 2.06 15.55
N THR A 202 3.59 1.89 14.20
CA THR A 202 4.58 2.48 13.31
C THR A 202 3.89 3.37 12.31
N SER A 203 3.89 4.48 12.18
CA SER A 203 3.24 5.43 11.29
C SER A 203 2.55 6.52 12.06
N ASP A 204 2.62 7.69 11.50
CA ASP A 204 1.97 8.88 12.02
C ASP A 204 1.67 9.85 10.88
N TYR A 205 1.05 10.97 11.18
CA TYR A 205 0.67 11.99 10.21
C TYR A 205 1.86 12.69 9.53
N SER A 206 3.10 12.52 10.01
CA SER A 206 4.30 13.07 9.35
C SER A 206 4.57 12.43 7.98
N LEU A 207 4.01 11.24 7.70
CA LEU A 207 3.99 10.66 6.36
C LEU A 207 3.23 11.54 5.34
N TRP A 208 2.28 12.33 5.81
CA TRP A 208 1.51 13.29 5.01
C TRP A 208 1.99 14.73 5.17
N GLY A 209 3.18 14.93 5.78
CA GLY A 209 3.73 16.25 6.05
C GLY A 209 2.98 17.03 7.15
N ARG A 210 2.19 16.34 8.00
CA ARG A 210 1.49 16.95 9.13
C ARG A 210 2.22 16.59 10.43
N GLU A 211 2.69 17.58 11.16
CA GLU A 211 3.37 17.39 12.46
C GLU A 211 2.39 17.27 13.64
N THR A 212 1.13 17.65 13.44
CA THR A 212 0.08 17.67 14.44
C THR A 212 -0.89 16.50 14.29
N GLY A 213 -1.63 16.15 15.35
CA GLY A 213 -2.67 15.10 15.34
C GLY A 213 -2.23 13.76 15.93
N ASN A 214 -0.92 13.57 16.19
CA ASN A 214 -0.43 12.32 16.79
C ASN A 214 -0.58 12.30 18.32
N GLN A 215 -0.71 13.45 18.96
CA GLN A 215 -0.72 13.58 20.42
C GLN A 215 -1.93 12.87 21.04
N GLU A 216 -3.12 13.04 20.46
CA GLU A 216 -4.35 12.40 20.92
C GLU A 216 -4.19 10.87 21.03
N TYR A 217 -3.67 10.24 19.99
CA TYR A 217 -3.45 8.78 19.98
C TYR A 217 -2.38 8.33 20.97
N LYS A 218 -1.34 9.13 21.19
CA LYS A 218 -0.33 8.86 22.21
C LYS A 218 -0.93 8.94 23.62
N GLU A 219 -1.79 9.92 23.88
CA GLU A 219 -2.48 10.09 25.14
C GLU A 219 -3.46 8.93 25.43
N MET A 220 -4.24 8.51 24.41
CA MET A 220 -5.14 7.36 24.53
C MET A 220 -4.41 6.07 24.95
N LEU A 221 -3.16 5.91 24.56
CA LEU A 221 -2.36 4.70 24.78
C LEU A 221 -1.32 4.86 25.90
N ALA A 222 -1.14 6.06 26.45
CA ALA A 222 -0.05 6.37 27.39
C ALA A 222 -0.05 5.51 28.67
N ASN A 223 -1.22 5.08 29.12
CA ASN A 223 -1.39 4.27 30.34
C ASN A 223 -1.57 2.76 30.05
N THR A 224 -1.40 2.33 28.80
CA THR A 224 -1.56 0.93 28.40
C THR A 224 -0.20 0.24 28.35
N ASN A 225 0.05 -0.69 29.27
CA ASN A 225 1.29 -1.47 29.30
C ASN A 225 1.45 -2.31 28.02
N GLY A 226 2.69 -2.39 27.52
CA GLY A 226 3.01 -3.18 26.32
C GLY A 226 2.76 -2.46 25.00
N VAL A 227 2.51 -1.16 25.00
CA VAL A 227 2.37 -0.34 23.80
C VAL A 227 3.64 0.45 23.52
N SER A 228 4.10 0.42 22.26
CA SER A 228 5.21 1.21 21.75
C SER A 228 4.76 2.04 20.55
N PHE A 229 4.71 3.36 20.69
CA PHE A 229 4.39 4.30 19.60
C PHE A 229 5.69 4.83 18.99
N LEU A 230 6.08 4.33 17.81
CA LEU A 230 7.36 4.66 17.14
C LEU A 230 7.23 5.77 16.09
N GLY A 231 6.02 6.08 15.64
CA GLY A 231 5.78 7.05 14.58
C GLY A 231 6.38 6.62 13.24
N LYS A 232 6.80 7.61 12.44
CA LYS A 232 7.48 7.38 11.16
C LYS A 232 8.88 6.81 11.39
N ILE A 233 9.15 5.65 10.80
CA ILE A 233 10.43 4.92 10.91
C ILE A 233 11.01 4.63 9.53
N SER A 234 12.29 4.23 9.49
CA SER A 234 12.94 3.79 8.24
C SER A 234 12.31 2.50 7.70
N ARG A 235 12.42 2.28 6.39
CA ARG A 235 11.97 1.05 5.71
C ARG A 235 12.50 -0.20 6.39
N ARG A 236 13.82 -0.25 6.61
CA ARG A 236 14.49 -1.38 7.26
C ARG A 236 13.85 -1.73 8.61
N ARG A 237 13.62 -0.70 9.45
CA ARG A 237 13.02 -0.89 10.77
C ARG A 237 11.57 -1.39 10.68
N LEU A 238 10.80 -0.89 9.72
CA LEU A 238 9.44 -1.35 9.48
C LEU A 238 9.41 -2.85 9.13
N VAL A 239 10.26 -3.28 8.19
CA VAL A 239 10.36 -4.70 7.79
C VAL A 239 10.75 -5.59 8.96
N GLU A 240 11.73 -5.19 9.78
CA GLU A 240 12.12 -5.93 11.00
C GLU A 240 10.94 -6.12 11.97
N LEU A 241 10.15 -5.07 12.16
CA LEU A 241 8.98 -5.13 13.04
C LEU A 241 7.85 -5.98 12.47
N GLN A 242 7.57 -5.88 11.17
CA GLN A 242 6.61 -6.74 10.49
C GLN A 242 7.03 -8.21 10.59
N LYS A 243 8.30 -8.53 10.31
CA LYS A 243 8.84 -9.91 10.41
C LYS A 243 8.78 -10.45 11.83
N SER A 244 8.94 -9.62 12.84
CA SER A 244 8.91 -10.03 14.25
C SER A 244 7.52 -10.04 14.90
N SER A 245 6.49 -9.55 14.24
CA SER A 245 5.11 -9.52 14.74
C SER A 245 4.33 -10.78 14.31
N LYS A 246 3.47 -11.29 15.18
CA LYS A 246 2.54 -12.40 14.88
C LYS A 246 1.31 -11.92 14.11
N VAL A 247 0.74 -10.80 14.50
CA VAL A 247 -0.56 -10.31 14.02
C VAL A 247 -0.44 -8.86 13.60
N MET A 248 -1.04 -8.52 12.47
CA MET A 248 -1.36 -7.12 12.14
C MET A 248 -2.77 -6.84 12.66
N ALA A 249 -2.86 -6.03 13.72
CA ALA A 249 -4.13 -5.62 14.31
C ALA A 249 -4.63 -4.33 13.62
N TYR A 250 -5.60 -4.48 12.70
CA TYR A 250 -6.04 -3.37 11.85
C TYR A 250 -7.57 -3.28 11.77
N PRO A 251 -8.26 -2.76 12.82
CA PRO A 251 -9.71 -2.54 12.79
C PRO A 251 -10.03 -1.35 11.88
N CYS A 252 -9.95 -1.58 10.57
CA CYS A 252 -10.01 -0.54 9.55
C CYS A 252 -11.44 -0.04 9.37
N ASN A 253 -11.62 1.28 9.48
CA ASN A 253 -12.85 2.00 9.17
C ASN A 253 -12.70 2.96 7.96
N TYR A 254 -11.61 2.79 7.19
CA TYR A 254 -11.26 3.65 6.07
C TYR A 254 -11.54 2.95 4.73
N LEU A 255 -11.81 3.74 3.70
CA LEU A 255 -12.04 3.26 2.34
C LEU A 255 -10.69 2.88 1.69
N GLU A 256 -10.22 1.67 1.97
CA GLU A 256 -8.95 1.17 1.44
C GLU A 256 -9.04 0.81 -0.04
N GLY A 257 -8.11 1.38 -0.85
CA GLY A 257 -7.97 1.06 -2.27
C GLY A 257 -7.20 -0.23 -2.54
N PHE A 258 -6.25 -0.62 -1.65
CA PHE A 258 -5.47 -1.86 -1.74
C PHE A 258 -4.94 -2.34 -0.38
N CYS A 259 -4.26 -1.47 0.39
CA CYS A 259 -3.56 -1.74 1.64
C CYS A 259 -2.21 -2.49 1.49
N ILE A 260 -1.18 -1.76 1.04
CA ILE A 260 0.19 -2.29 0.93
C ILE A 260 0.69 -2.83 2.28
N ALA A 261 0.37 -2.16 3.39
CA ALA A 261 0.78 -2.57 4.72
C ALA A 261 0.27 -3.97 5.10
N ALA A 262 -0.97 -4.32 4.72
CA ALA A 262 -1.51 -5.65 4.94
C ALA A 262 -0.78 -6.71 4.10
N LEU A 263 -0.51 -6.40 2.82
CA LEU A 263 0.25 -7.30 1.95
C LEU A 263 1.68 -7.53 2.47
N GLU A 264 2.35 -6.49 2.95
CA GLU A 264 3.68 -6.59 3.55
C GLU A 264 3.68 -7.42 4.84
N CYS A 265 2.68 -7.22 5.70
CA CYS A 265 2.51 -8.06 6.90
C CYS A 265 2.28 -9.52 6.54
N ILE A 266 1.46 -9.81 5.52
CA ILE A 266 1.27 -11.17 4.99
C ILE A 266 2.60 -11.75 4.52
N ALA A 267 3.39 -11.03 3.74
CA ALA A 267 4.71 -11.46 3.28
C ALA A 267 5.68 -11.71 4.45
N ALA A 268 5.58 -10.92 5.52
CA ALA A 268 6.34 -11.09 6.75
C ALA A 268 5.86 -12.27 7.62
N GLY A 269 4.72 -12.88 7.32
CA GLY A 269 4.06 -13.88 8.15
C GLY A 269 3.40 -13.30 9.39
N ALA A 270 3.06 -12.02 9.38
CA ALA A 270 2.19 -11.40 10.37
C ALA A 270 0.75 -11.44 9.83
N VAL A 271 -0.12 -12.17 10.51
CA VAL A 271 -1.50 -12.43 10.03
C VAL A 271 -2.39 -11.20 10.25
N PRO A 272 -3.00 -10.62 9.21
CA PRO A 272 -3.92 -9.51 9.39
C PRO A 272 -5.23 -9.96 10.04
N VAL A 273 -5.68 -9.19 11.04
CA VAL A 273 -7.05 -9.21 11.55
C VAL A 273 -7.64 -7.83 11.24
N THR A 274 -8.64 -7.78 10.36
CA THR A 274 -9.15 -6.50 9.83
C THR A 274 -10.62 -6.61 9.39
N THR A 275 -11.19 -5.47 9.00
CA THR A 275 -12.57 -5.39 8.53
C THR A 275 -12.72 -6.02 7.13
N ASN A 276 -13.79 -6.77 6.91
CA ASN A 276 -14.17 -7.32 5.60
C ASN A 276 -14.83 -6.24 4.74
N SER A 277 -14.03 -5.29 4.26
CA SER A 277 -14.54 -4.16 3.51
C SER A 277 -13.59 -3.71 2.40
N TYR A 278 -14.17 -3.13 1.37
CA TYR A 278 -13.46 -2.51 0.25
C TYR A 278 -12.38 -3.45 -0.33
N ALA A 279 -11.18 -2.93 -0.61
CA ALA A 279 -10.11 -3.75 -1.17
C ALA A 279 -9.45 -4.71 -0.16
N LEU A 280 -9.68 -4.55 1.15
CA LEU A 280 -9.19 -5.51 2.15
C LEU A 280 -9.72 -6.93 1.90
N THR A 281 -10.94 -7.05 1.36
CA THR A 281 -11.55 -8.34 0.98
C THR A 281 -10.68 -9.14 0.01
N THR A 282 -9.99 -8.46 -0.90
CA THR A 282 -9.14 -9.08 -1.93
C THR A 282 -7.67 -9.05 -1.58
N THR A 283 -7.18 -8.01 -0.90
CA THR A 283 -5.78 -7.93 -0.48
C THR A 283 -5.45 -8.96 0.60
N VAL A 284 -6.29 -9.09 1.61
CA VAL A 284 -6.15 -10.08 2.67
C VAL A 284 -6.68 -11.45 2.21
N ALA A 285 -7.88 -11.48 1.66
CA ALA A 285 -8.56 -12.71 1.22
C ALA A 285 -8.56 -13.79 2.33
N ASP A 286 -8.17 -15.01 2.02
CA ASP A 286 -8.05 -16.14 2.95
C ASP A 286 -6.71 -16.23 3.72
N ASN A 287 -5.89 -15.16 3.67
CA ASN A 287 -4.57 -15.13 4.34
C ASN A 287 -4.57 -14.28 5.61
N GLY A 288 -5.73 -14.03 6.16
CA GLY A 288 -5.96 -13.33 7.41
C GLY A 288 -7.41 -13.49 7.85
N VAL A 289 -7.77 -12.83 8.93
CA VAL A 289 -9.15 -12.85 9.46
C VAL A 289 -9.85 -11.57 9.03
N LEU A 290 -10.89 -11.75 8.21
CA LEU A 290 -11.79 -10.69 7.74
C LEU A 290 -13.07 -10.71 8.58
N ILE A 291 -13.42 -9.57 9.17
CA ILE A 291 -14.53 -9.43 10.10
C ILE A 291 -15.61 -8.56 9.48
N ASP A 292 -16.84 -9.07 9.40
CA ASP A 292 -18.00 -8.33 8.92
C ASP A 292 -18.47 -7.31 9.97
N GLY A 293 -19.03 -6.19 9.51
CA GLY A 293 -19.50 -5.11 10.36
C GLY A 293 -18.50 -3.95 10.45
N ASN A 294 -18.71 -3.07 11.44
CA ASN A 294 -17.89 -1.86 11.59
C ASN A 294 -17.18 -1.84 12.95
N PRO A 295 -15.91 -1.41 13.00
CA PRO A 295 -15.23 -1.15 14.27
C PRO A 295 -16.06 -0.20 15.16
N GLY A 296 -16.24 -0.61 16.42
CA GLY A 296 -17.10 0.09 17.38
C GLY A 296 -18.46 -0.56 17.62
N GLU A 297 -18.90 -1.44 16.75
CA GLU A 297 -20.07 -2.29 17.01
C GLU A 297 -19.66 -3.43 17.97
N VAL A 298 -20.52 -3.72 18.95
CA VAL A 298 -20.23 -4.73 20.00
C VAL A 298 -19.87 -6.10 19.40
N ALA A 299 -20.61 -6.52 18.39
CA ALA A 299 -20.39 -7.81 17.74
C ALA A 299 -19.04 -7.83 16.99
N TYR A 300 -18.70 -6.76 16.24
CA TYR A 300 -17.42 -6.64 15.56
C TYR A 300 -16.27 -6.67 16.55
N ASP A 301 -16.34 -5.85 17.60
CA ASP A 301 -15.29 -5.70 18.61
C ASP A 301 -15.00 -7.03 19.32
N ALA A 302 -16.05 -7.78 19.69
CA ALA A 302 -15.89 -9.09 20.32
C ALA A 302 -15.19 -10.09 19.37
N VAL A 303 -15.60 -10.14 18.10
CA VAL A 303 -14.96 -11.02 17.09
C VAL A 303 -13.52 -10.61 16.85
N PHE A 304 -13.22 -9.31 16.78
CA PHE A 304 -11.86 -8.80 16.57
C PHE A 304 -10.93 -9.20 17.71
N VAL A 305 -11.33 -8.99 18.96
CA VAL A 305 -10.55 -9.40 20.15
C VAL A 305 -10.32 -10.90 20.17
N ASN A 306 -11.39 -11.70 20.02
CA ASN A 306 -11.31 -13.17 20.05
C ASN A 306 -10.42 -13.71 18.93
N SER A 307 -10.50 -13.16 17.72
CA SER A 307 -9.66 -13.57 16.58
C SER A 307 -8.17 -13.34 16.86
N ILE A 308 -7.82 -12.20 17.46
CA ILE A 308 -6.44 -11.90 17.84
C ILE A 308 -5.98 -12.86 18.94
N VAL A 309 -6.77 -13.05 20.00
CA VAL A 309 -6.42 -13.97 21.10
C VAL A 309 -6.19 -15.37 20.54
N THR A 310 -7.09 -15.89 19.71
CA THR A 310 -6.93 -17.21 19.09
C THR A 310 -5.63 -17.31 18.28
N LEU A 311 -5.29 -16.32 17.47
CA LEU A 311 -4.03 -16.31 16.69
C LEU A 311 -2.77 -16.21 17.58
N LEU A 312 -2.87 -15.61 18.76
CA LEU A 312 -1.75 -15.52 19.69
C LEU A 312 -1.53 -16.83 20.46
N GLU A 313 -2.60 -17.53 20.83
CA GLU A 313 -2.58 -18.74 21.65
C GLU A 313 -2.46 -20.03 20.82
N ASP A 314 -3.17 -20.12 19.67
CA ASP A 314 -3.11 -21.28 18.78
C ASP A 314 -2.01 -21.09 17.72
N GLY A 315 -0.85 -21.68 18.00
CA GLY A 315 0.32 -21.61 17.14
C GLY A 315 0.15 -22.34 15.80
N GLU A 316 -0.67 -23.40 15.72
CA GLU A 316 -0.93 -24.13 14.48
C GLU A 316 -1.87 -23.35 13.58
N TYR A 317 -2.93 -22.81 14.14
CA TYR A 317 -3.88 -21.94 13.41
C TYR A 317 -3.19 -20.71 12.85
N TRP A 318 -2.39 -19.98 13.66
CA TRP A 318 -1.58 -18.87 13.19
C TRP A 318 -0.61 -19.28 12.07
N ARG A 319 0.08 -20.43 12.25
CA ARG A 319 1.08 -20.90 11.30
C ARG A 319 0.49 -21.19 9.91
N ASP A 320 -0.71 -21.76 9.87
CA ASP A 320 -1.41 -22.05 8.61
C ASP A 320 -1.66 -20.77 7.80
N PHE A 321 -2.21 -19.72 8.42
CA PHE A 321 -2.37 -18.42 7.76
C PHE A 321 -1.03 -17.83 7.30
N ALA A 322 -0.03 -17.86 8.17
CA ALA A 322 1.28 -17.28 7.86
C ALA A 322 1.95 -17.97 6.66
N LEU A 323 1.88 -19.29 6.57
CA LEU A 323 2.45 -20.05 5.44
C LEU A 323 1.72 -19.78 4.13
N ARG A 324 0.40 -19.90 4.13
CA ARG A 324 -0.41 -19.63 2.93
C ARG A 324 -0.20 -18.20 2.42
N GLY A 325 -0.22 -17.24 3.34
CA GLY A 325 -0.03 -15.83 3.02
C GLY A 325 1.34 -15.56 2.41
N ARG A 326 2.41 -16.08 3.00
CA ARG A 326 3.77 -15.94 2.47
C ARG A 326 3.91 -16.55 1.08
N GLN A 327 3.36 -17.76 0.88
CA GLN A 327 3.38 -18.43 -0.42
C GLN A 327 2.65 -17.59 -1.49
N ARG A 328 1.47 -17.09 -1.17
CA ARG A 328 0.70 -16.22 -2.07
C ARG A 328 1.44 -14.92 -2.39
N ALA A 329 2.04 -14.26 -1.37
CA ALA A 329 2.77 -13.03 -1.56
C ALA A 329 3.98 -13.21 -2.48
N LEU A 330 4.77 -14.27 -2.28
CA LEU A 330 5.92 -14.58 -3.12
C LEU A 330 5.52 -14.90 -4.56
N SER A 331 4.46 -15.69 -4.75
CA SER A 331 4.05 -16.17 -6.08
C SER A 331 3.43 -15.05 -6.93
N ASN A 332 2.69 -14.12 -6.33
CA ASN A 332 1.83 -13.20 -7.09
C ASN A 332 2.16 -11.72 -6.92
N TYR A 333 2.81 -11.35 -5.83
CA TYR A 333 2.90 -9.95 -5.40
C TYR A 333 4.34 -9.45 -5.22
N THR A 334 5.34 -10.06 -5.85
CA THR A 334 6.65 -9.42 -5.95
C THR A 334 6.63 -8.31 -7.00
N TRP A 335 7.45 -7.27 -6.83
CA TRP A 335 7.53 -6.19 -7.82
C TRP A 335 7.95 -6.69 -9.19
N GLU A 336 8.70 -7.79 -9.26
CA GLU A 336 9.04 -8.46 -10.52
C GLU A 336 7.80 -9.00 -11.24
N SER A 337 6.89 -9.65 -10.49
CA SER A 337 5.61 -10.15 -11.03
C SER A 337 4.69 -9.00 -11.46
N ILE A 338 4.67 -7.92 -10.66
CA ILE A 338 3.88 -6.71 -10.97
C ILE A 338 4.41 -6.03 -12.24
N ALA A 339 5.73 -5.86 -12.36
CA ALA A 339 6.35 -5.23 -13.54
C ALA A 339 6.09 -6.05 -14.82
N LYS A 340 6.11 -7.39 -14.73
CA LYS A 340 5.75 -8.25 -15.87
C LYS A 340 4.31 -8.04 -16.30
N ARG A 341 3.36 -8.00 -15.36
CA ARG A 341 1.94 -7.70 -15.69
C ARG A 341 1.78 -6.29 -16.27
N PHE A 342 2.53 -5.30 -15.76
CA PHE A 342 2.52 -3.95 -16.32
C PHE A 342 2.99 -3.96 -17.80
N GLU A 343 4.05 -4.69 -18.12
CA GLU A 343 4.51 -4.83 -19.51
C GLU A 343 3.43 -5.43 -20.42
N GLU A 344 2.70 -6.44 -19.95
CA GLU A 344 1.57 -7.05 -20.67
C GLU A 344 0.44 -6.03 -20.93
N ILE A 345 0.11 -5.20 -19.94
CA ILE A 345 -0.88 -4.11 -20.08
C ILE A 345 -0.42 -3.07 -21.11
N VAL A 346 0.85 -2.73 -21.14
CA VAL A 346 1.39 -1.75 -22.10
C VAL A 346 1.27 -2.26 -23.53
N ILE A 347 1.45 -3.57 -23.76
CA ILE A 347 1.47 -4.17 -25.09
C ILE A 347 0.03 -4.49 -25.59
N SER A 348 -0.90 -4.81 -24.68
CA SER A 348 -2.32 -5.07 -25.01
C SER A 348 -3.04 -3.83 -25.53
#